data_32c5fbfcba5f82bfb332205862d6c41d
#
_entry.id   32c5fbfcba5f82bfb332205862d6c41d
#
_cell.length_a   1.000
_cell.length_b   1.000
_cell.length_c   1.000
_cell.angle_alpha   90.00
_cell.angle_beta   90.00
_cell.angle_gamma   90.00
#
_symmetry.space_group_name_H-M   'P 1'
#
loop_
_entity.id
_entity.type
_entity.pdbx_description
1 polymer ?
#
loop_
_entity_poly.entity_id
_entity_poly.type
_entity_poly.pdbx_seq_one_letter_code
_entity_poly.pdbx_strand_id
1 'polypeptide(L)'
;MAATGCLMSLLLAAATIVSAGQAFTCTPTRVWDGDGPIWCAEGPRIRLSGIAARETDGTCRDGQPCPKVSAEESRDALVQLVGEPVGRTAQGHILVRGPAMRCVSDGGSYEPTTAWCVSPKGGDLNCAMVRSGFALHWERFWKSHRCR
;
A
#
# COMPACT_ATOMS: atom_id res chain seq x y z
N MET A 1 -20.34 -47.39 18.38
CA MET A 1 -19.60 -46.20 18.77
C MET A 1 -18.98 -45.61 17.53
N ALA A 2 -19.57 -44.55 16.98
CA ALA A 2 -19.05 -43.87 15.78
C ALA A 2 -18.18 -42.71 16.22
N ALA A 3 -16.88 -42.76 15.92
CA ALA A 3 -15.96 -41.68 16.14
C ALA A 3 -16.14 -40.66 15.02
N THR A 4 -16.75 -39.53 15.34
CA THR A 4 -16.86 -38.39 14.42
C THR A 4 -15.52 -37.67 14.41
N GLY A 5 -14.72 -37.96 13.40
CA GLY A 5 -13.48 -37.23 13.12
C GLY A 5 -13.81 -35.81 12.65
N CYS A 6 -13.49 -34.81 13.46
CA CYS A 6 -13.52 -33.42 13.11
C CYS A 6 -12.37 -33.15 12.12
N LEU A 7 -12.68 -33.06 10.83
CA LEU A 7 -11.75 -32.56 9.80
C LEU A 7 -11.57 -31.07 10.01
N MET A 8 -10.49 -30.70 10.73
CA MET A 8 -10.01 -29.33 10.77
C MET A 8 -9.43 -28.98 9.40
N SER A 9 -10.22 -28.31 8.55
CA SER A 9 -9.71 -27.69 7.34
C SER A 9 -8.70 -26.62 7.73
N LEU A 10 -7.42 -26.92 7.57
CA LEU A 10 -6.38 -25.88 7.54
C LEU A 10 -6.61 -25.05 6.27
N LEU A 11 -7.24 -23.90 6.43
CA LEU A 11 -7.19 -22.84 5.43
C LEU A 11 -5.76 -22.31 5.43
N LEU A 12 -4.92 -22.82 4.52
CA LEU A 12 -3.68 -22.15 4.17
C LEU A 12 -4.08 -20.79 3.57
N ALA A 13 -3.80 -19.71 4.30
CA ALA A 13 -3.84 -18.37 3.74
C ALA A 13 -2.78 -18.31 2.64
N ALA A 14 -3.18 -18.44 1.37
CA ALA A 14 -2.30 -18.23 0.24
C ALA A 14 -1.83 -16.77 0.27
N ALA A 15 -0.51 -16.55 0.15
CA ALA A 15 0.05 -15.22 -0.04
C ALA A 15 -0.61 -14.58 -1.27
N THR A 16 -1.28 -13.44 -1.08
CA THR A 16 -2.06 -12.77 -2.13
C THR A 16 -1.18 -11.84 -2.95
N ILE A 17 -0.37 -12.43 -3.81
CA ILE A 17 0.38 -11.70 -4.84
C ILE A 17 -0.55 -11.55 -6.04
N VAL A 18 -0.69 -10.31 -6.51
CA VAL A 18 -1.51 -10.00 -7.69
C VAL A 18 -0.60 -9.86 -8.90
N SER A 19 -0.91 -10.60 -9.95
CA SER A 19 -0.12 -10.59 -11.20
C SER A 19 -0.16 -9.24 -11.89
N ALA A 20 0.93 -8.88 -12.59
CA ALA A 20 1.03 -7.64 -13.35
C ALA A 20 -0.15 -7.44 -14.31
N GLY A 21 -0.71 -6.23 -14.35
CA GLY A 21 -1.83 -5.85 -15.19
C GLY A 21 -3.21 -6.25 -14.64
N GLN A 22 -3.28 -7.04 -13.59
CA GLN A 22 -4.54 -7.46 -12.99
C GLN A 22 -5.11 -6.35 -12.11
N ALA A 23 -6.37 -6.01 -12.34
CA ALA A 23 -7.15 -5.12 -11.47
C ALA A 23 -7.61 -5.87 -10.22
N PHE A 24 -7.62 -5.19 -9.09
CA PHE A 24 -8.09 -5.75 -7.82
C PHE A 24 -8.61 -4.66 -6.89
N THR A 25 -9.35 -5.09 -5.88
CA THR A 25 -9.88 -4.20 -4.84
C THR A 25 -8.97 -4.25 -3.61
N CYS A 26 -8.71 -3.09 -3.03
CA CYS A 26 -8.01 -2.96 -1.75
C CYS A 26 -8.82 -2.07 -0.80
N THR A 27 -9.39 -2.67 0.23
CA THR A 27 -9.98 -1.92 1.34
C THR A 27 -8.89 -1.72 2.39
N PRO A 28 -8.41 -0.49 2.61
CA PRO A 28 -7.25 -0.25 3.45
C PRO A 28 -7.56 -0.53 4.92
N THR A 29 -6.66 -1.23 5.60
CA THR A 29 -6.76 -1.53 7.04
C THR A 29 -5.63 -0.95 7.85
N ARG A 30 -4.44 -0.77 7.28
CA ARG A 30 -3.30 -0.12 7.92
C ARG A 30 -2.26 0.34 6.90
N VAL A 31 -1.47 1.34 7.30
CA VAL A 31 -0.42 1.96 6.49
C VAL A 31 0.88 1.97 7.27
N TRP A 32 1.99 1.66 6.59
CA TRP A 32 3.33 1.65 7.19
C TRP A 32 4.08 2.96 6.99
N ASP A 33 4.32 3.36 5.74
CA ASP A 33 4.96 4.62 5.38
C ASP A 33 4.31 5.28 4.15
N GLY A 34 4.91 6.34 3.63
CA GLY A 34 4.28 7.18 2.60
C GLY A 34 4.20 6.59 1.20
N ASP A 35 4.87 5.47 0.93
CA ASP A 35 4.70 4.71 -0.32
C ASP A 35 4.14 3.29 -0.08
N GLY A 36 3.79 2.98 1.17
CA GLY A 36 3.26 1.70 1.61
C GLY A 36 4.25 0.91 2.48
N PRO A 37 4.00 -0.37 2.79
CA PRO A 37 2.80 -1.07 2.35
C PRO A 37 1.50 -0.54 2.96
N ILE A 38 0.44 -0.66 2.16
CA ILE A 38 -0.94 -0.58 2.62
C ILE A 38 -1.46 -2.02 2.71
N TRP A 39 -2.02 -2.41 3.84
CA TRP A 39 -2.67 -3.71 3.99
C TRP A 39 -4.11 -3.62 3.53
N CYS A 40 -4.52 -4.56 2.70
CA CYS A 40 -5.87 -4.67 2.19
C CYS A 40 -6.64 -5.74 2.96
N ALA A 41 -7.90 -5.48 3.29
CA ALA A 41 -8.78 -6.48 3.94
C ALA A 41 -8.93 -7.74 3.07
N GLU A 42 -8.83 -7.60 1.74
CA GLU A 42 -8.88 -8.68 0.77
C GLU A 42 -7.64 -9.58 0.76
N GLY A 43 -6.57 -9.20 1.47
CA GLY A 43 -5.36 -9.99 1.64
C GLY A 43 -4.08 -9.37 1.11
N PRO A 44 -4.03 -8.74 -0.08
CA PRO A 44 -2.82 -8.13 -0.59
C PRO A 44 -2.24 -7.06 0.32
N ARG A 45 -0.92 -6.94 0.27
CA ARG A 45 -0.20 -5.75 0.74
C ARG A 45 0.34 -5.04 -0.49
N ILE A 46 0.17 -3.74 -0.55
CA ILE A 46 0.54 -2.98 -1.73
C ILE A 46 1.55 -1.88 -1.41
N ARG A 47 2.54 -1.75 -2.29
CA ARG A 47 3.42 -0.61 -2.39
C ARG A 47 3.03 0.21 -3.61
N LEU A 48 2.96 1.53 -3.45
CA LEU A 48 2.59 2.42 -4.56
C LEU A 48 3.73 2.48 -5.57
N SER A 49 3.43 2.13 -6.82
CA SER A 49 4.40 2.12 -7.91
C SER A 49 4.87 3.53 -8.25
N GLY A 50 6.13 3.64 -8.69
CA GLY A 50 6.67 4.85 -9.30
C GLY A 50 6.92 6.03 -8.37
N ILE A 51 6.76 5.86 -7.06
CA ILE A 51 7.01 6.90 -6.06
C ILE A 51 7.96 6.41 -4.98
N ALA A 52 8.60 7.36 -4.29
CA ALA A 52 9.50 7.08 -3.18
C ALA A 52 9.21 8.01 -2.01
N ALA A 53 9.05 7.44 -0.83
CA ALA A 53 8.95 8.14 0.45
C ALA A 53 10.11 7.73 1.36
N ARG A 54 10.35 8.49 2.44
CA ARG A 54 11.33 8.07 3.45
C ARG A 54 10.83 6.83 4.17
N GLU A 55 11.78 5.95 4.49
CA GLU A 55 11.54 4.82 5.37
C GLU A 55 11.17 5.30 6.78
N THR A 56 10.55 4.45 7.59
CA THR A 56 10.07 4.82 8.93
C THR A 56 11.17 5.28 9.89
N ASP A 57 12.42 4.86 9.65
CA ASP A 57 13.59 5.34 10.41
C ASP A 57 14.13 6.69 9.93
N GLY A 58 13.49 7.31 8.94
CA GLY A 58 13.85 8.59 8.35
C GLY A 58 14.90 8.51 7.23
N THR A 59 15.42 7.32 6.93
CA THR A 59 16.40 7.13 5.85
C THR A 59 15.74 6.96 4.48
N CYS A 60 16.54 7.02 3.44
CA CYS A 60 16.16 6.64 2.08
C CYS A 60 17.02 5.46 1.63
N ARG A 61 16.44 4.55 0.87
CA ARG A 61 17.19 3.43 0.28
C ARG A 61 18.16 3.93 -0.78
N ASP A 62 19.24 3.20 -0.97
CA ASP A 62 20.20 3.48 -2.03
C ASP A 62 19.51 3.51 -3.40
N GLY A 63 19.82 4.55 -4.18
CA GLY A 63 19.27 4.73 -5.52
C GLY A 63 17.83 5.24 -5.60
N GLN A 64 17.13 5.39 -4.47
CA GLN A 64 15.80 6.00 -4.49
C GLN A 64 15.88 7.52 -4.34
N PRO A 65 14.95 8.29 -4.97
CA PRO A 65 14.79 9.70 -4.67
C PRO A 65 14.46 9.90 -3.19
N CYS A 66 15.05 10.93 -2.56
CA CYS A 66 14.88 11.17 -1.14
C CYS A 66 14.09 12.46 -0.89
N PRO A 67 12.81 12.36 -0.48
CA PRO A 67 11.99 13.53 -0.17
C PRO A 67 12.54 14.31 1.03
N LYS A 68 12.28 15.63 1.07
CA LYS A 68 12.65 16.48 2.21
C LYS A 68 11.72 16.31 3.41
N VAL A 69 10.46 15.97 3.17
CA VAL A 69 9.47 15.75 4.23
C VAL A 69 9.82 14.54 5.07
N SER A 70 9.42 14.54 6.34
CA SER A 70 9.68 13.42 7.24
C SER A 70 8.88 12.16 6.84
N ALA A 71 9.33 11.02 7.33
CA ALA A 71 8.62 9.75 7.14
C ALA A 71 7.21 9.80 7.73
N GLU A 72 7.05 10.42 8.90
CA GLU A 72 5.75 10.59 9.57
C GLU A 72 4.80 11.48 8.77
N GLU A 73 5.27 12.62 8.27
CA GLU A 73 4.45 13.52 7.45
C GLU A 73 3.98 12.84 6.17
N SER A 74 4.87 12.11 5.52
CA SER A 74 4.56 11.35 4.31
C SER A 74 3.54 10.24 4.57
N ARG A 75 3.75 9.45 5.64
CA ARG A 75 2.81 8.41 6.07
C ARG A 75 1.44 8.98 6.39
N ASP A 76 1.39 10.05 7.17
CA ASP A 76 0.13 10.67 7.60
C ASP A 76 -0.63 11.27 6.42
N ALA A 77 0.08 11.81 5.42
CA ALA A 77 -0.52 12.26 4.17
C ALA A 77 -1.19 11.10 3.41
N LEU A 78 -0.52 9.95 3.30
CA LEU A 78 -1.10 8.77 2.66
C LEU A 78 -2.33 8.26 3.44
N VAL A 79 -2.27 8.24 4.76
CA VAL A 79 -3.42 7.88 5.62
C VAL A 79 -4.63 8.74 5.29
N GLN A 80 -4.47 10.05 5.16
CA GLN A 80 -5.58 10.97 4.84
C GLN A 80 -6.17 10.73 3.44
N LEU A 81 -5.36 10.25 2.50
CA LEU A 81 -5.82 9.94 1.14
C LEU A 81 -6.60 8.62 1.06
N VAL A 82 -6.31 7.67 1.94
CA VAL A 82 -6.95 6.35 1.91
C VAL A 82 -8.12 6.21 2.88
N GLY A 83 -8.16 7.01 3.96
CA GLY A 83 -9.23 6.89 4.95
C GLY A 83 -9.05 7.79 6.15
N GLU A 84 -9.50 7.31 7.31
CA GLU A 84 -9.39 7.95 8.61
C GLU A 84 -8.50 7.12 9.53
N PRO A 85 -7.56 7.72 10.29
CA PRO A 85 -6.79 6.98 11.27
C PRO A 85 -7.70 6.59 12.45
N VAL A 86 -7.62 5.32 12.84
CA VAL A 86 -8.44 4.77 13.94
C VAL A 86 -7.62 4.12 15.05
N GLY A 87 -6.32 4.16 14.96
CA GLY A 87 -5.41 3.61 15.95
C GLY A 87 -4.01 3.38 15.42
N ARG A 88 -3.19 2.76 16.25
CA ARG A 88 -1.80 2.43 15.95
C ARG A 88 -1.47 1.05 16.49
N THR A 89 -0.72 0.26 15.74
CA THR A 89 -0.18 -1.01 16.23
C THR A 89 1.07 -0.77 17.09
N ALA A 90 1.45 -1.78 17.90
CA ALA A 90 2.69 -1.74 18.68
C ALA A 90 3.94 -1.58 17.78
N GLN A 91 3.89 -2.06 16.54
CA GLN A 91 4.98 -1.94 15.55
C GLN A 91 5.04 -0.58 14.87
N GLY A 92 4.02 0.27 15.03
CA GLY A 92 3.97 1.61 14.47
C GLY A 92 3.14 1.78 13.20
N HIS A 93 2.42 0.73 12.75
CA HIS A 93 1.46 0.88 11.66
C HIS A 93 0.31 1.80 12.09
N ILE A 94 -0.16 2.63 11.20
CA ILE A 94 -1.39 3.40 11.44
C ILE A 94 -2.58 2.56 10.98
N LEU A 95 -3.47 2.24 11.91
CA LEU A 95 -4.73 1.60 11.58
C LEU A 95 -5.65 2.61 10.92
N VAL A 96 -6.28 2.21 9.84
CA VAL A 96 -7.15 3.10 9.05
C VAL A 96 -8.50 2.45 8.79
N ARG A 97 -9.51 3.29 8.64
CA ARG A 97 -10.81 2.93 8.10
C ARG A 97 -11.04 3.75 6.85
N GLY A 98 -11.20 3.09 5.72
CA GLY A 98 -11.41 3.77 4.44
C GLY A 98 -12.23 2.93 3.47
N PRO A 99 -12.75 3.57 2.43
CA PRO A 99 -13.52 2.88 1.39
C PRO A 99 -12.61 2.00 0.54
N ALA A 100 -13.20 1.00 -0.10
CA ALA A 100 -12.52 0.14 -1.04
C ALA A 100 -11.91 0.97 -2.19
N MET A 101 -10.64 0.73 -2.45
CA MET A 101 -9.89 1.36 -3.54
C MET A 101 -9.83 0.41 -4.73
N ARG A 102 -9.65 0.96 -5.91
CA ARG A 102 -9.37 0.22 -7.13
C ARG A 102 -7.89 0.30 -7.45
N CYS A 103 -7.25 -0.84 -7.55
CA CYS A 103 -5.83 -0.94 -7.85
C CYS A 103 -5.58 -1.76 -9.12
N VAL A 104 -4.47 -1.49 -9.77
CA VAL A 104 -3.94 -2.32 -10.86
C VAL A 104 -2.52 -2.71 -10.47
N SER A 105 -2.25 -4.00 -10.47
CA SER A 105 -0.92 -4.51 -10.16
C SER A 105 0.09 -4.11 -11.22
N ASP A 106 1.24 -3.64 -10.78
CA ASP A 106 2.42 -3.39 -11.62
C ASP A 106 3.40 -4.58 -11.59
N GLY A 107 3.04 -5.62 -10.87
CA GLY A 107 3.81 -6.84 -10.73
C GLY A 107 4.56 -6.91 -9.42
N GLY A 108 5.47 -7.88 -9.37
CA GLY A 108 6.27 -8.23 -8.22
C GLY A 108 6.17 -9.73 -7.98
N SER A 109 7.33 -10.37 -7.78
CA SER A 109 7.40 -11.81 -7.48
C SER A 109 7.25 -12.07 -5.98
N TYR A 110 7.31 -11.04 -5.18
CA TYR A 110 7.29 -11.07 -3.72
C TYR A 110 6.34 -10.01 -3.18
N GLU A 111 5.83 -10.21 -1.97
CA GLU A 111 5.10 -9.16 -1.26
C GLU A 111 6.04 -8.06 -0.78
N PRO A 112 5.60 -6.79 -0.81
CA PRO A 112 4.29 -6.32 -1.26
C PRO A 112 4.16 -6.27 -2.79
N THR A 113 2.93 -6.41 -3.29
CA THR A 113 2.61 -6.15 -4.69
C THR A 113 2.77 -4.66 -4.98
N THR A 114 3.50 -4.31 -6.03
CA THR A 114 3.51 -2.91 -6.49
C THR A 114 2.25 -2.62 -7.30
N ALA A 115 1.65 -1.46 -7.08
CA ALA A 115 0.36 -1.14 -7.70
C ALA A 115 0.13 0.35 -7.92
N TRP A 116 -0.77 0.63 -8.85
CA TRP A 116 -1.39 1.93 -9.11
C TRP A 116 -2.78 1.89 -8.51
N CYS A 117 -3.10 2.81 -7.59
CA CYS A 117 -4.36 2.77 -6.86
C CYS A 117 -5.12 4.08 -6.92
N VAL A 118 -6.44 3.97 -7.03
CA VAL A 118 -7.36 5.10 -6.97
C VAL A 118 -8.26 4.92 -5.75
N SER A 119 -8.21 5.89 -4.86
CA SER A 119 -9.05 5.96 -3.67
C SER A 119 -10.27 6.83 -3.94
N PRO A 120 -11.48 6.43 -3.49
CA PRO A 120 -12.66 7.32 -3.56
C PRO A 120 -12.44 8.65 -2.83
N LYS A 121 -11.62 8.65 -1.78
CA LYS A 121 -11.30 9.85 -0.99
C LYS A 121 -10.19 10.70 -1.62
N GLY A 122 -9.12 10.09 -2.09
CA GLY A 122 -7.89 10.77 -2.49
C GLY A 122 -7.60 10.79 -3.99
N GLY A 123 -8.39 10.13 -4.81
CA GLY A 123 -8.14 9.98 -6.25
C GLY A 123 -6.94 9.06 -6.52
N ASP A 124 -6.21 9.33 -7.59
CA ASP A 124 -4.98 8.62 -7.93
C ASP A 124 -3.92 8.86 -6.83
N LEU A 125 -3.67 7.84 -6.02
CA LEU A 125 -2.80 7.96 -4.84
C LEU A 125 -1.34 8.24 -5.23
N ASN A 126 -0.85 7.55 -6.24
CA ASN A 126 0.52 7.69 -6.72
C ASN A 126 0.78 9.12 -7.17
N CYS A 127 -0.13 9.68 -7.94
CA CYS A 127 -0.08 11.06 -8.41
C CYS A 127 -0.28 12.07 -7.28
N ALA A 128 -1.23 11.82 -6.37
CA ALA A 128 -1.52 12.73 -5.27
C ALA A 128 -0.34 12.90 -4.33
N MET A 129 0.35 11.82 -4.00
CA MET A 129 1.55 11.85 -3.13
C MET A 129 2.70 12.65 -3.75
N VAL A 130 2.91 12.53 -5.06
CA VAL A 130 3.94 13.30 -5.78
C VAL A 130 3.54 14.77 -5.91
N ARG A 131 2.30 15.03 -6.31
CA ARG A 131 1.79 16.39 -6.50
C ARG A 131 1.84 17.22 -5.23
N SER A 132 1.58 16.60 -4.10
CA SER A 132 1.60 17.26 -2.79
C SER A 132 3.01 17.35 -2.16
N GLY A 133 4.02 16.74 -2.77
CA GLY A 133 5.41 16.77 -2.30
C GLY A 133 5.74 15.81 -1.15
N PHE A 134 4.80 14.95 -0.74
CA PHE A 134 5.03 13.98 0.34
C PHE A 134 5.81 12.75 -0.11
N ALA A 135 5.83 12.48 -1.41
CA ALA A 135 6.71 11.51 -2.05
C ALA A 135 7.31 12.13 -3.31
N LEU A 136 8.39 11.55 -3.79
CA LEU A 136 9.02 11.95 -5.04
C LEU A 136 8.69 10.95 -6.15
N HIS A 137 8.61 11.47 -7.35
CA HIS A 137 8.51 10.70 -8.57
C HIS A 137 9.76 9.85 -8.76
N TRP A 138 9.58 8.53 -8.88
CA TRP A 138 10.68 7.62 -9.15
C TRP A 138 10.64 7.21 -10.62
N GLU A 139 11.32 7.96 -11.47
CA GLU A 139 11.27 7.87 -12.92
C GLU A 139 11.43 6.45 -13.45
N ARG A 140 12.40 5.72 -12.91
CA ARG A 140 12.68 4.34 -13.30
C ARG A 140 11.47 3.41 -13.22
N PHE A 141 10.57 3.65 -12.26
CA PHE A 141 9.42 2.81 -11.97
C PHE A 141 8.07 3.47 -12.30
N TRP A 142 8.08 4.72 -12.76
CA TRP A 142 6.85 5.42 -13.13
C TRP A 142 6.23 4.85 -14.40
N LYS A 143 7.06 4.39 -15.34
CA LYS A 143 6.64 3.84 -16.63
C LYS A 143 5.80 4.85 -17.42
N SER A 144 4.66 4.41 -17.96
CA SER A 144 3.75 5.25 -18.78
C SER A 144 2.51 5.71 -18.02
N HIS A 145 2.52 5.64 -16.69
CA HIS A 145 1.37 6.06 -15.89
C HIS A 145 1.06 7.54 -16.09
N ARG A 146 -0.22 7.85 -16.28
CA ARG A 146 -0.70 9.22 -16.48
C ARG A 146 -1.61 9.61 -15.34
N CYS A 147 -1.29 10.72 -14.69
CA CYS A 147 -2.14 11.38 -13.71
C CYS A 147 -3.36 12.01 -14.39
N ARG A 148 -4.53 11.78 -13.83
CA ARG A 148 -5.80 12.37 -14.26
C ARG A 148 -6.35 13.31 -13.21
#